data_29b39ec52fc83cc3ad4aca7f5af23112
#
_entry.id   29b39ec52fc83cc3ad4aca7f5af23112
#
_cell.length_a   1.000
_cell.length_b   1.000
_cell.length_c   1.000
_cell.angle_alpha   90.00
_cell.angle_beta   90.00
_cell.angle_gamma   90.00
#
_symmetry.space_group_name_H-M   'P 1'
#
loop_
_entity.id
_entity.type
_entity.pdbx_description
1 polymer ?
#
loop_
_entity_poly.entity_id
_entity_poly.type
_entity_poly.pdbx_seq_one_letter_code
_entity_poly.pdbx_strand_id
1 'polypeptide(L)'
;MKTKSYTLNISRQIDTNFRNYALYVLENRGIPSFYDGLTNVQRFIMLNAPTNYNKTISLVGSCISDGYHHGDKSLTGAINKLARPFGNSEQLLQGDGFFGSPVDSTAAAARYTSIRINPSVAEMIRKSNFLNKKNDEGSWEPLWIDLPVGLTNPIVGIAVGYKTTILPRSLTDIQKFLDGKIKEVKPSFKGFSGKVTRFKGMNKTWLIEGVTTVSESPRSIRITDLPPMMRYSSFLKKLDSIVTNSGANATITNNSSTNVDIVVTFSGSTEGWESFQQAINKSTKMLVTETPVFVKDGLVLEYERVEDYINDYRYRLADLRVRRLQHFFDINSEELIYQTCKEKYLLFMLERKKKGAYEEAEIDAFLNEVIKLGPADMRDTIRRRLNAILLRSLTEDELKRTREKITALTEELKIQKADLANAIEIFESMEDTSLKRATQNKSNAMVDLFVEEEELDGIAVFSGRESDDTDDESSDSE
;
A
#
# COMPACT_ATOMS: atom_id res chain seq x y z
N MET A 1 44.98 -37.78 3.71
CA MET A 1 43.68 -37.08 3.58
C MET A 1 43.00 -37.56 2.32
N LYS A 2 41.84 -38.24 2.44
CA LYS A 2 41.05 -38.64 1.26
C LYS A 2 40.23 -37.43 0.81
N THR A 3 40.58 -36.83 -0.31
CA THR A 3 39.80 -35.76 -0.98
C THR A 3 38.50 -36.38 -1.46
N LYS A 4 37.39 -36.00 -0.85
CA LYS A 4 36.06 -36.33 -1.39
C LYS A 4 35.81 -35.43 -2.61
N SER A 5 35.83 -36.01 -3.80
CA SER A 5 35.36 -35.32 -5.01
C SER A 5 33.84 -35.32 -5.04
N TYR A 6 33.24 -34.15 -5.07
CA TYR A 6 31.79 -33.99 -5.28
C TYR A 6 31.55 -33.71 -6.78
N THR A 7 30.84 -34.61 -7.43
CA THR A 7 30.37 -34.34 -8.80
C THR A 7 29.14 -33.41 -8.70
N LEU A 8 29.35 -32.13 -8.96
CA LEU A 8 28.28 -31.15 -9.04
C LEU A 8 27.58 -31.31 -10.40
N ASN A 9 26.29 -31.64 -10.36
CA ASN A 9 25.45 -31.54 -11.56
C ASN A 9 25.13 -30.07 -11.81
N ILE A 10 25.92 -29.44 -12.68
CA ILE A 10 25.82 -28.00 -13.00
C ILE A 10 24.42 -27.61 -13.45
N SER A 11 23.75 -28.41 -14.27
CA SER A 11 22.39 -28.14 -14.72
C SER A 11 21.42 -28.05 -13.54
N ARG A 12 21.43 -29.03 -12.64
CA ARG A 12 20.57 -29.04 -11.46
C ARG A 12 20.86 -27.86 -10.52
N GLN A 13 22.11 -27.44 -10.41
CA GLN A 13 22.48 -26.30 -9.56
C GLN A 13 22.04 -24.97 -10.18
N ILE A 14 22.18 -24.83 -11.51
CA ILE A 14 21.67 -23.66 -12.23
C ILE A 14 20.15 -23.59 -12.08
N ASP A 15 19.42 -24.67 -12.32
CA ASP A 15 17.96 -24.70 -12.19
C ASP A 15 17.50 -24.35 -10.77
N THR A 16 18.18 -24.89 -9.75
CA THR A 16 17.85 -24.60 -8.34
C THR A 16 18.13 -23.15 -7.99
N ASN A 17 19.31 -22.63 -8.35
CA ASN A 17 19.70 -21.25 -8.05
C ASN A 17 18.83 -20.24 -8.80
N PHE A 18 18.55 -20.53 -10.08
CA PHE A 18 17.66 -19.69 -10.90
C PHE A 18 16.24 -19.64 -10.33
N ARG A 19 15.72 -20.81 -9.93
CA ARG A 19 14.39 -20.88 -9.29
C ARG A 19 14.34 -20.07 -7.99
N ASN A 20 15.33 -20.23 -7.11
CA ASN A 20 15.38 -19.50 -5.86
C ASN A 20 15.50 -18.00 -6.08
N TYR A 21 16.34 -17.58 -7.05
CA TYR A 21 16.46 -16.18 -7.43
C TYR A 21 15.15 -15.63 -8.03
N ALA A 22 14.49 -16.39 -8.88
CA ALA A 22 13.22 -16.01 -9.47
C ALA A 22 12.12 -15.80 -8.41
N LEU A 23 12.01 -16.71 -7.44
CA LEU A 23 11.11 -16.59 -6.29
C LEU A 23 11.43 -15.35 -5.45
N TYR A 24 12.72 -15.14 -5.13
CA TYR A 24 13.17 -13.96 -4.40
C TYR A 24 12.78 -12.65 -5.11
N VAL A 25 12.97 -12.57 -6.44
CA VAL A 25 12.61 -11.38 -7.23
C VAL A 25 11.10 -11.17 -7.26
N LEU A 26 10.32 -12.25 -7.38
CA LEU A 26 8.86 -12.20 -7.34
C LEU A 26 8.35 -11.61 -6.00
N GLU A 27 8.81 -12.15 -4.89
CA GLU A 27 8.31 -11.78 -3.55
C GLU A 27 8.86 -10.45 -3.04
N ASN A 28 10.13 -10.13 -3.35
CA ASN A 28 10.82 -9.02 -2.70
C ASN A 28 10.99 -7.78 -3.59
N ARG A 29 10.87 -7.88 -4.92
CA ARG A 29 11.19 -6.75 -5.80
C ARG A 29 10.10 -6.36 -6.80
N GLY A 30 9.58 -7.32 -7.57
CA GLY A 30 8.84 -7.02 -8.78
C GLY A 30 7.34 -6.93 -8.59
N ILE A 31 6.77 -7.87 -7.86
CA ILE A 31 5.33 -8.07 -7.78
C ILE A 31 4.81 -7.67 -6.39
N PRO A 32 3.70 -6.94 -6.30
CA PRO A 32 3.11 -6.56 -5.02
C PRO A 32 2.50 -7.78 -4.31
N SER A 33 2.47 -7.72 -2.98
CA SER A 33 1.77 -8.72 -2.19
C SER A 33 0.25 -8.62 -2.36
N PHE A 34 -0.41 -9.77 -2.41
CA PHE A 34 -1.86 -9.88 -2.38
C PHE A 34 -2.47 -9.22 -1.13
N TYR A 35 -1.80 -9.29 -0.01
CA TYR A 35 -2.34 -8.94 1.30
C TYR A 35 -2.43 -7.44 1.58
N ASP A 36 -1.61 -6.60 0.97
CA ASP A 36 -1.58 -5.14 1.19
C ASP A 36 -1.42 -4.33 -0.10
N GLY A 37 -1.17 -5.02 -1.23
CA GLY A 37 -0.89 -4.39 -2.52
C GLY A 37 0.48 -3.71 -2.59
N LEU A 38 1.32 -3.85 -1.56
CA LEU A 38 2.62 -3.20 -1.46
C LEU A 38 3.76 -4.13 -1.92
N THR A 39 4.80 -3.54 -2.47
CA THR A 39 6.11 -4.19 -2.59
C THR A 39 6.85 -4.15 -1.25
N ASN A 40 7.86 -4.99 -1.10
CA ASN A 40 8.63 -5.05 0.15
C ASN A 40 9.25 -3.69 0.53
N VAL A 41 9.83 -2.96 -0.43
CA VAL A 41 10.40 -1.62 -0.17
C VAL A 41 9.33 -0.63 0.33
N GLN A 42 8.13 -0.66 -0.24
CA GLN A 42 7.04 0.21 0.20
C GLN A 42 6.60 -0.14 1.63
N ARG A 43 6.63 -1.40 2.01
CA ARG A 43 6.28 -1.86 3.36
C ARG A 43 7.28 -1.37 4.40
N PHE A 44 8.60 -1.46 4.12
CA PHE A 44 9.63 -0.84 4.95
C PHE A 44 9.39 0.67 5.13
N ILE A 45 9.07 1.37 4.04
CA ILE A 45 8.78 2.81 4.07
C ILE A 45 7.57 3.08 4.97
N MET A 46 6.47 2.36 4.79
CA MET A 46 5.22 2.62 5.52
C MET A 46 5.34 2.39 7.03
N LEU A 47 6.11 1.37 7.44
CA LEU A 47 6.31 1.04 8.86
C LEU A 47 7.32 1.95 9.56
N ASN A 48 8.25 2.55 8.80
CA ASN A 48 9.23 3.48 9.34
C ASN A 48 8.85 4.95 9.16
N ALA A 49 7.76 5.24 8.43
CA ALA A 49 7.36 6.61 8.13
C ALA A 49 6.92 7.35 9.40
N PRO A 50 7.45 8.57 9.64
CA PRO A 50 7.12 9.36 10.82
C PRO A 50 5.68 9.89 10.75
N THR A 51 5.04 10.04 11.92
CA THR A 51 3.70 10.63 12.05
C THR A 51 3.73 12.16 11.91
N ASN A 52 4.82 12.79 12.30
CA ASN A 52 5.07 14.22 12.13
C ASN A 52 6.08 14.43 10.99
N TYR A 53 6.08 15.62 10.37
CA TYR A 53 7.05 15.93 9.32
C TYR A 53 8.48 15.77 9.81
N ASN A 54 9.26 14.96 9.10
CA ASN A 54 10.68 14.78 9.31
C ASN A 54 11.39 14.74 7.95
N LYS A 55 12.70 14.98 7.94
CA LYS A 55 13.49 14.99 6.70
C LYS A 55 13.39 13.66 5.97
N THR A 56 13.24 13.71 4.65
CA THR A 56 13.17 12.49 3.80
C THR A 56 14.41 11.63 3.97
N ILE A 57 15.59 12.24 4.11
CA ILE A 57 16.84 11.51 4.35
C ILE A 57 16.84 10.74 5.69
N SER A 58 16.13 11.23 6.71
CA SER A 58 15.99 10.53 8.00
C SER A 58 15.17 9.25 7.84
N LEU A 59 14.11 9.27 7.02
CA LEU A 59 13.34 8.06 6.73
C LEU A 59 14.18 7.01 5.98
N VAL A 60 15.01 7.45 5.03
CA VAL A 60 15.97 6.56 4.34
C VAL A 60 16.86 5.86 5.37
N GLY A 61 17.47 6.62 6.29
CA GLY A 61 18.29 6.07 7.37
C GLY A 61 17.52 5.10 8.28
N SER A 62 16.28 5.44 8.65
CA SER A 62 15.43 4.56 9.48
C SER A 62 15.14 3.23 8.80
N CYS A 63 14.78 3.22 7.52
CA CYS A 63 14.54 1.99 6.77
C CYS A 63 15.80 1.10 6.68
N ILE A 64 16.98 1.71 6.46
CA ILE A 64 18.25 0.96 6.40
C ILE A 64 18.55 0.36 7.78
N SER A 65 18.40 1.14 8.85
CA SER A 65 18.60 0.66 10.23
C SER A 65 17.61 -0.44 10.62
N ASP A 66 16.41 -0.43 10.03
CA ASP A 66 15.37 -1.45 10.24
C ASP A 66 15.60 -2.74 9.44
N GLY A 67 16.64 -2.80 8.61
CA GLY A 67 17.05 -4.00 7.87
C GLY A 67 16.82 -3.95 6.35
N TYR A 68 16.46 -2.78 5.79
CA TYR A 68 16.43 -2.63 4.33
C TYR A 68 17.85 -2.62 3.77
N HIS A 69 18.22 -3.65 3.00
CA HIS A 69 19.58 -3.92 2.56
C HIS A 69 19.84 -3.67 1.06
N HIS A 70 18.96 -2.91 0.38
CA HIS A 70 19.14 -2.48 -1.01
C HIS A 70 19.57 -1.01 -1.08
N GLY A 71 19.89 -0.53 -2.30
CA GLY A 71 20.45 0.80 -2.52
C GLY A 71 19.56 1.95 -2.01
N ASP A 72 20.19 2.92 -1.37
CA ASP A 72 19.57 4.14 -0.82
C ASP A 72 18.94 5.04 -1.89
N LYS A 73 19.53 5.10 -3.10
CA LYS A 73 18.99 5.83 -4.25
C LYS A 73 17.63 5.26 -4.68
N SER A 74 17.50 3.93 -4.77
CA SER A 74 16.24 3.28 -5.12
C SER A 74 15.18 3.46 -4.03
N LEU A 75 15.58 3.40 -2.74
CA LEU A 75 14.71 3.67 -1.60
C LEU A 75 14.19 5.11 -1.62
N THR A 76 15.10 6.09 -1.84
CA THR A 76 14.72 7.51 -1.98
C THR A 76 13.74 7.71 -3.14
N GLY A 77 13.98 7.05 -4.28
CA GLY A 77 13.07 7.07 -5.42
C GLY A 77 11.68 6.53 -5.08
N ALA A 78 11.60 5.43 -4.32
CA ALA A 78 10.33 4.87 -3.86
C ALA A 78 9.61 5.82 -2.89
N ILE A 79 10.31 6.43 -1.93
CA ILE A 79 9.75 7.44 -1.02
C ILE A 79 9.17 8.62 -1.81
N ASN A 80 9.94 9.14 -2.79
CA ASN A 80 9.48 10.24 -3.62
C ASN A 80 8.21 9.88 -4.42
N LYS A 81 8.14 8.67 -4.98
CA LYS A 81 6.94 8.18 -5.69
C LYS A 81 5.70 8.12 -4.78
N LEU A 82 5.86 7.69 -3.52
CA LEU A 82 4.76 7.64 -2.55
C LEU A 82 4.32 9.02 -2.04
N ALA A 83 5.22 10.00 -2.06
CA ALA A 83 4.98 11.36 -1.55
C ALA A 83 4.55 12.36 -2.63
N ARG A 84 4.79 12.07 -3.92
CA ARG A 84 4.51 13.02 -5.00
C ARG A 84 3.01 13.35 -5.09
N PRO A 85 2.64 14.62 -5.42
CA PRO A 85 1.25 15.07 -5.42
C PRO A 85 0.48 14.76 -6.71
N PHE A 86 1.05 14.04 -7.65
CA PHE A 86 0.47 13.73 -8.97
C PHE A 86 0.74 12.27 -9.36
N GLY A 87 -0.07 11.74 -10.28
CA GLY A 87 0.09 10.39 -10.81
C GLY A 87 -0.35 9.26 -9.87
N ASN A 88 -0.51 9.50 -8.59
CA ASN A 88 -1.12 8.62 -7.60
C ASN A 88 -2.62 8.96 -7.47
N SER A 89 -3.44 8.04 -7.02
CA SER A 89 -4.81 8.36 -6.60
C SER A 89 -4.82 9.08 -5.25
N GLU A 90 -4.06 8.53 -4.30
CA GLU A 90 -3.86 9.12 -2.98
C GLU A 90 -2.38 8.97 -2.59
N GLN A 91 -1.88 9.96 -1.85
CA GLN A 91 -0.52 9.93 -1.33
C GLN A 91 -0.46 9.07 -0.06
N LEU A 92 0.35 8.03 -0.05
CA LEU A 92 0.63 7.24 1.16
C LEU A 92 1.55 7.99 2.12
N LEU A 93 2.42 8.86 1.58
CA LEU A 93 3.22 9.81 2.34
C LEU A 93 2.80 11.23 1.96
N GLN A 94 2.65 12.11 2.92
CA GLN A 94 2.47 13.54 2.68
C GLN A 94 3.84 14.22 2.65
N GLY A 95 4.16 14.86 1.53
CA GLY A 95 5.41 15.58 1.32
C GLY A 95 5.30 17.07 1.61
N ASP A 96 6.38 17.65 2.15
CA ASP A 96 6.62 19.08 2.26
C ASP A 96 7.93 19.41 1.53
N GLY A 97 7.85 20.33 0.56
CA GLY A 97 8.88 20.60 -0.43
C GLY A 97 8.52 20.08 -1.81
N PHE A 98 9.49 20.06 -2.74
CA PHE A 98 9.24 19.69 -4.14
C PHE A 98 9.47 18.19 -4.38
N PHE A 99 8.40 17.47 -4.67
CA PHE A 99 8.39 16.04 -5.02
C PHE A 99 8.10 15.80 -6.52
N GLY A 100 8.44 16.77 -7.35
CA GLY A 100 8.18 16.75 -8.78
C GLY A 100 6.82 17.32 -9.16
N SER A 101 6.59 17.41 -10.45
CA SER A 101 5.37 17.90 -11.10
C SER A 101 5.08 17.07 -12.36
N PRO A 102 3.89 17.21 -12.98
CA PRO A 102 3.61 16.60 -14.28
C PRO A 102 4.60 16.99 -15.39
N VAL A 103 5.24 18.18 -15.28
CA VAL A 103 6.21 18.69 -16.23
C VAL A 103 7.62 18.17 -15.95
N ASP A 104 8.00 18.12 -14.67
CA ASP A 104 9.27 17.58 -14.20
C ASP A 104 9.02 16.63 -13.03
N SER A 105 9.22 15.34 -13.28
CA SER A 105 9.01 14.31 -12.28
C SER A 105 10.14 14.17 -11.26
N THR A 106 11.22 14.95 -11.40
CA THR A 106 12.39 14.92 -10.52
C THR A 106 12.08 15.58 -9.19
N ALA A 107 12.24 14.87 -8.10
CA ALA A 107 12.10 15.46 -6.76
C ALA A 107 13.38 16.20 -6.35
N ALA A 108 13.24 17.19 -5.49
CA ALA A 108 14.38 17.83 -4.83
C ALA A 108 15.12 16.82 -3.95
N ALA A 109 16.41 17.09 -3.67
CA ALA A 109 17.24 16.19 -2.87
C ALA A 109 16.61 15.94 -1.47
N ALA A 110 16.71 14.70 -0.99
CA ALA A 110 16.06 14.21 0.24
C ALA A 110 16.39 15.03 1.51
N ARG A 111 17.52 15.74 1.54
CA ARG A 111 17.90 16.66 2.63
C ARG A 111 17.06 17.94 2.68
N TYR A 112 16.44 18.33 1.56
CA TYR A 112 15.63 19.55 1.47
C TYR A 112 14.13 19.30 1.62
N THR A 113 13.69 18.08 1.41
CA THR A 113 12.29 17.69 1.54
C THR A 113 12.00 17.06 2.90
N SER A 114 10.73 17.14 3.32
CA SER A 114 10.23 16.50 4.53
C SER A 114 8.99 15.68 4.20
N ILE A 115 8.77 14.61 4.97
CA ILE A 115 7.64 13.71 4.77
C ILE A 115 7.02 13.32 6.11
N ARG A 116 5.78 12.90 6.05
CA ARG A 116 5.09 12.15 7.10
C ARG A 116 4.17 11.10 6.48
N ILE A 117 3.81 10.09 7.24
CA ILE A 117 2.79 9.13 6.81
C ILE A 117 1.43 9.82 6.69
N ASN A 118 0.63 9.40 5.70
CA ASN A 118 -0.76 9.86 5.62
C ASN A 118 -1.51 9.42 6.89
N PRO A 119 -2.16 10.35 7.63
CA PRO A 119 -2.81 10.03 8.89
C PRO A 119 -3.85 8.91 8.80
N SER A 120 -4.64 8.86 7.72
CA SER A 120 -5.63 7.79 7.51
C SER A 120 -4.97 6.41 7.35
N VAL A 121 -3.84 6.35 6.65
CA VAL A 121 -3.09 5.11 6.45
C VAL A 121 -2.38 4.70 7.74
N ALA A 122 -1.80 5.66 8.46
CA ALA A 122 -1.22 5.42 9.78
C ALA A 122 -2.23 4.79 10.75
N GLU A 123 -3.46 5.31 10.76
CA GLU A 123 -4.53 4.78 11.60
C GLU A 123 -4.91 3.34 11.21
N MET A 124 -5.01 3.04 9.90
CA MET A 124 -5.26 1.67 9.43
C MET A 124 -4.15 0.69 9.89
N ILE A 125 -2.88 1.09 9.79
CA ILE A 125 -1.75 0.28 10.25
C ILE A 125 -1.81 0.09 11.77
N ARG A 126 -2.06 1.18 12.52
CA ARG A 126 -2.11 1.17 13.99
C ARG A 126 -3.16 0.20 14.54
N LYS A 127 -4.33 0.10 13.91
CA LYS A 127 -5.42 -0.80 14.31
C LYS A 127 -5.03 -2.27 14.37
N SER A 128 -4.02 -2.67 13.61
CA SER A 128 -3.57 -4.07 13.52
C SER A 128 -2.07 -4.24 13.77
N ASN A 129 -1.43 -3.24 14.39
CA ASN A 129 0.03 -3.24 14.57
C ASN A 129 0.53 -4.47 15.35
N PHE A 130 -0.29 -5.02 16.23
CA PHE A 130 0.03 -6.24 16.99
C PHE A 130 0.14 -7.50 16.11
N LEU A 131 -0.36 -7.47 14.87
CA LEU A 131 -0.23 -8.55 13.89
C LEU A 131 0.99 -8.38 12.97
N ASN A 132 1.56 -7.18 12.89
CA ASN A 132 2.68 -6.91 12.01
C ASN A 132 3.98 -7.44 12.62
N LYS A 133 4.68 -8.28 11.89
CA LYS A 133 5.94 -8.91 12.32
C LYS A 133 6.92 -9.03 11.16
N LYS A 134 8.16 -9.30 11.49
CA LYS A 134 9.21 -9.65 10.54
C LYS A 134 9.30 -11.16 10.40
N ASN A 135 9.68 -11.61 9.21
CA ASN A 135 10.05 -12.99 8.96
C ASN A 135 11.49 -13.27 9.48
N ASP A 136 11.93 -14.52 9.37
CA ASP A 136 13.26 -14.95 9.83
C ASP A 136 14.42 -14.27 9.08
N GLU A 137 14.16 -13.72 7.89
CA GLU A 137 15.13 -12.97 7.09
C GLU A 137 15.20 -11.48 7.46
N GLY A 138 14.41 -11.02 8.43
CA GLY A 138 14.34 -9.63 8.87
C GLY A 138 13.50 -8.71 7.98
N SER A 139 12.82 -9.25 6.97
CA SER A 139 11.87 -8.54 6.12
C SER A 139 10.50 -8.48 6.77
N TRP A 140 9.79 -7.36 6.59
CA TRP A 140 8.43 -7.24 7.09
C TRP A 140 7.47 -8.15 6.31
N GLU A 141 6.69 -8.95 7.04
CA GLU A 141 5.55 -9.67 6.46
C GLU A 141 4.49 -8.69 5.93
N PRO A 142 3.62 -9.13 5.00
CA PRO A 142 2.53 -8.28 4.48
C PRO A 142 1.65 -7.72 5.60
N LEU A 143 1.30 -6.43 5.49
CA LEU A 143 0.55 -5.73 6.51
C LEU A 143 -0.87 -6.29 6.68
N TRP A 144 -1.31 -6.34 7.93
CA TRP A 144 -2.69 -6.57 8.29
C TRP A 144 -3.45 -5.25 8.28
N ILE A 145 -4.10 -4.93 7.15
CA ILE A 145 -4.70 -3.63 6.89
C ILE A 145 -6.10 -3.78 6.27
N ASP A 146 -6.99 -2.81 6.54
CA ASP A 146 -8.38 -2.86 6.09
C ASP A 146 -8.55 -2.76 4.57
N LEU A 147 -7.64 -2.08 3.87
CA LEU A 147 -7.69 -1.87 2.43
C LEU A 147 -6.32 -2.12 1.81
N PRO A 148 -6.24 -2.63 0.58
CA PRO A 148 -4.98 -2.85 -0.13
C PRO A 148 -4.39 -1.49 -0.57
N VAL A 149 -3.73 -0.81 0.36
CA VAL A 149 -3.24 0.58 0.18
C VAL A 149 -2.25 0.74 -0.97
N GLY A 150 -1.57 -0.33 -1.37
CA GLY A 150 -0.70 -0.31 -2.54
C GLY A 150 -1.41 0.09 -3.83
N LEU A 151 -2.72 -0.18 -3.95
CA LEU A 151 -3.52 0.22 -5.11
C LEU A 151 -3.70 1.73 -5.27
N THR A 152 -3.35 2.55 -4.30
CA THR A 152 -3.41 4.02 -4.45
C THR A 152 -2.32 4.58 -5.36
N ASN A 153 -1.31 3.77 -5.66
CA ASN A 153 -0.18 4.15 -6.51
C ASN A 153 -0.19 3.34 -7.81
N PRO A 154 0.33 3.89 -8.92
CA PRO A 154 0.59 3.09 -10.10
C PRO A 154 1.56 1.96 -9.75
N ILE A 155 1.18 0.74 -10.05
CA ILE A 155 2.04 -0.43 -9.87
C ILE A 155 2.55 -0.85 -11.23
N VAL A 156 3.86 -0.83 -11.41
CA VAL A 156 4.54 -1.38 -12.58
C VAL A 156 5.70 -2.21 -12.07
N GLY A 157 5.62 -3.51 -12.25
CA GLY A 157 6.61 -4.44 -11.76
C GLY A 157 6.94 -5.50 -12.80
N ILE A 158 8.21 -5.86 -12.86
CA ILE A 158 8.72 -6.91 -13.73
C ILE A 158 9.49 -7.90 -12.85
N ALA A 159 9.16 -9.16 -13.01
CA ALA A 159 9.86 -10.28 -12.38
C ALA A 159 10.13 -11.37 -13.41
N VAL A 160 10.81 -12.44 -13.00
CA VAL A 160 11.10 -13.55 -13.90
C VAL A 160 9.79 -14.23 -14.32
N GLY A 161 9.47 -14.15 -15.60
CA GLY A 161 8.25 -14.75 -16.18
C GLY A 161 6.95 -13.98 -15.96
N TYR A 162 6.96 -12.89 -15.19
CA TYR A 162 5.75 -12.15 -14.85
C TYR A 162 5.94 -10.63 -14.94
N LYS A 163 4.85 -9.95 -15.33
CA LYS A 163 4.75 -8.49 -15.34
C LYS A 163 3.43 -8.10 -14.69
N THR A 164 3.46 -7.07 -13.87
CA THR A 164 2.25 -6.45 -13.32
C THR A 164 2.16 -4.99 -13.76
N THR A 165 0.97 -4.57 -14.17
CA THR A 165 0.65 -3.17 -14.48
C THR A 165 -0.73 -2.88 -13.94
N ILE A 166 -0.83 -2.02 -12.94
CA ILE A 166 -2.09 -1.66 -12.29
C ILE A 166 -2.14 -0.14 -12.18
N LEU A 167 -3.23 0.45 -12.65
CA LEU A 167 -3.50 1.87 -12.50
C LEU A 167 -3.97 2.18 -11.06
N PRO A 168 -3.74 3.39 -10.55
CA PRO A 168 -4.08 3.73 -9.17
C PRO A 168 -5.60 3.81 -8.96
N ARG A 169 -6.03 3.46 -7.75
CA ARG A 169 -7.44 3.46 -7.31
C ARG A 169 -7.59 4.26 -6.01
N SER A 170 -8.72 4.94 -5.85
CA SER A 170 -9.08 5.59 -4.59
C SER A 170 -9.48 4.57 -3.54
N LEU A 171 -8.96 4.72 -2.30
CA LEU A 171 -9.37 3.90 -1.16
C LEU A 171 -10.87 4.04 -0.88
N THR A 172 -11.42 5.25 -1.09
CA THR A 172 -12.85 5.50 -0.95
C THR A 172 -13.68 4.67 -1.93
N ASP A 173 -13.24 4.53 -3.17
CA ASP A 173 -13.96 3.73 -4.16
C ASP A 173 -13.75 2.24 -3.96
N ILE A 174 -12.57 1.81 -3.51
CA ILE A 174 -12.34 0.43 -3.08
C ILE A 174 -13.30 0.08 -1.93
N GLN A 175 -13.43 0.95 -0.93
CA GLN A 175 -14.37 0.74 0.18
C GLN A 175 -15.83 0.68 -0.31
N LYS A 176 -16.26 1.60 -1.19
CA LYS A 176 -17.60 1.56 -1.77
C LYS A 176 -17.88 0.27 -2.56
N PHE A 177 -16.88 -0.26 -3.25
CA PHE A 177 -16.99 -1.52 -3.96
C PHE A 177 -17.13 -2.71 -2.97
N LEU A 178 -16.32 -2.73 -1.92
CA LEU A 178 -16.43 -3.71 -0.85
C LEU A 178 -17.78 -3.65 -0.13
N ASP A 179 -18.34 -2.46 0.03
CA ASP A 179 -19.70 -2.23 0.57
C ASP A 179 -20.82 -2.58 -0.43
N GLY A 180 -20.51 -2.95 -1.67
CA GLY A 180 -21.50 -3.22 -2.72
C GLY A 180 -22.20 -1.98 -3.30
N LYS A 181 -21.72 -0.77 -2.98
CA LYS A 181 -22.32 0.51 -3.44
C LYS A 181 -22.00 0.83 -4.89
N ILE A 182 -20.89 0.33 -5.42
CA ILE A 182 -20.47 0.47 -6.82
C ILE A 182 -20.05 -0.88 -7.39
N LYS A 183 -20.15 -1.05 -8.71
CA LYS A 183 -19.84 -2.29 -9.42
C LYS A 183 -18.46 -2.27 -10.12
N GLU A 184 -17.85 -1.11 -10.23
CA GLU A 184 -16.58 -0.90 -10.90
C GLU A 184 -15.72 0.11 -10.13
N VAL A 185 -14.42 -0.19 -9.98
CA VAL A 185 -13.45 0.71 -9.36
C VAL A 185 -12.58 1.30 -10.46
N LYS A 186 -12.94 2.49 -10.94
CA LYS A 186 -12.21 3.16 -12.03
C LYS A 186 -10.86 3.67 -11.55
N PRO A 187 -9.83 3.65 -12.43
CA PRO A 187 -8.59 4.35 -12.15
C PRO A 187 -8.84 5.83 -11.88
N SER A 188 -8.13 6.36 -10.92
CA SER A 188 -8.21 7.78 -10.56
C SER A 188 -6.80 8.32 -10.28
N PHE A 189 -6.58 9.58 -10.64
CA PHE A 189 -5.29 10.24 -10.46
C PHE A 189 -5.53 11.61 -9.82
N LYS A 190 -4.86 11.84 -8.71
CA LYS A 190 -4.94 13.11 -8.00
C LYS A 190 -4.44 14.26 -8.89
N GLY A 191 -5.23 15.31 -8.98
CA GLY A 191 -4.90 16.50 -9.77
C GLY A 191 -5.06 16.35 -11.28
N PHE A 192 -5.45 15.20 -11.81
CA PHE A 192 -5.73 14.99 -13.22
C PHE A 192 -7.18 15.36 -13.54
N SER A 193 -7.36 16.26 -14.50
CA SER A 193 -8.65 16.80 -14.93
C SER A 193 -9.21 16.14 -16.20
N GLY A 194 -8.41 15.28 -16.83
CA GLY A 194 -8.81 14.57 -18.04
C GLY A 194 -9.74 13.39 -17.78
N LYS A 195 -9.99 12.57 -18.79
CA LYS A 195 -10.94 11.44 -18.74
C LYS A 195 -10.20 10.12 -18.65
N VAL A 196 -10.75 9.20 -17.83
CA VAL A 196 -10.32 7.80 -17.77
C VAL A 196 -11.55 6.94 -18.08
N THR A 197 -11.52 6.24 -19.19
CA THR A 197 -12.63 5.41 -19.65
C THR A 197 -12.12 4.03 -20.07
N ARG A 198 -12.95 3.00 -19.88
CA ARG A 198 -12.64 1.67 -20.37
C ARG A 198 -12.68 1.67 -21.91
N PHE A 199 -11.64 1.13 -22.54
CA PHE A 199 -11.58 1.06 -24.00
C PHE A 199 -12.59 0.03 -24.53
N LYS A 200 -13.35 0.40 -25.58
CA LYS A 200 -14.43 -0.43 -26.12
C LYS A 200 -13.89 -1.80 -26.57
N GLY A 201 -14.54 -2.85 -26.10
CA GLY A 201 -14.20 -4.23 -26.47
C GLY A 201 -13.03 -4.85 -25.70
N MET A 202 -12.34 -4.09 -24.84
CA MET A 202 -11.19 -4.58 -24.07
C MET A 202 -11.38 -4.37 -22.57
N ASN A 203 -11.65 -5.46 -21.84
CA ASN A 203 -11.94 -5.40 -20.40
C ASN A 203 -10.77 -4.95 -19.54
N LYS A 204 -9.53 -5.11 -20.02
CA LYS A 204 -8.28 -4.80 -19.30
C LYS A 204 -7.69 -3.44 -19.66
N THR A 205 -8.21 -2.79 -20.72
CA THR A 205 -7.57 -1.61 -21.31
C THR A 205 -8.34 -0.33 -20.98
N TRP A 206 -7.62 0.67 -20.56
CA TRP A 206 -8.13 1.99 -20.24
C TRP A 206 -7.61 3.03 -21.22
N LEU A 207 -8.51 3.87 -21.72
CA LEU A 207 -8.18 5.08 -22.45
C LEU A 207 -8.10 6.24 -21.48
N ILE A 208 -6.93 6.85 -21.40
CA ILE A 208 -6.66 8.05 -20.59
C ILE A 208 -6.48 9.21 -21.56
N GLU A 209 -7.33 10.22 -21.44
CA GLU A 209 -7.36 11.37 -22.35
C GLU A 209 -6.97 12.63 -21.57
N GLY A 210 -5.95 13.33 -22.03
CA GLY A 210 -5.57 14.65 -21.54
C GLY A 210 -6.62 15.72 -21.83
N VAL A 211 -6.36 16.94 -21.45
CA VAL A 211 -7.28 18.06 -21.64
C VAL A 211 -6.77 18.98 -22.73
N THR A 212 -7.59 19.16 -23.76
CA THR A 212 -7.32 20.08 -24.86
C THR A 212 -8.48 21.04 -25.08
N THR A 213 -8.20 22.30 -25.37
CA THR A 213 -9.21 23.31 -25.74
C THR A 213 -8.85 23.84 -27.12
N VAL A 214 -9.82 23.82 -28.03
CA VAL A 214 -9.66 24.28 -29.41
C VAL A 214 -10.25 25.68 -29.55
N SER A 215 -9.52 26.56 -30.24
CA SER A 215 -9.99 27.88 -30.70
C SER A 215 -9.91 27.97 -32.22
N GLU A 216 -10.96 28.48 -32.83
CA GLU A 216 -11.02 28.62 -34.29
C GLU A 216 -10.49 29.96 -34.80
N SER A 217 -10.41 30.98 -33.93
CA SER A 217 -9.89 32.31 -34.30
C SER A 217 -9.11 32.94 -33.13
N PRO A 218 -7.78 32.93 -33.12
CA PRO A 218 -6.91 32.21 -34.06
C PRO A 218 -7.03 30.69 -33.92
N ARG A 219 -6.77 29.95 -35.00
CA ARG A 219 -6.75 28.47 -34.95
C ARG A 219 -5.64 28.03 -34.02
N SER A 220 -6.01 27.58 -32.87
CA SER A 220 -5.05 27.13 -31.86
C SER A 220 -5.64 26.01 -30.98
N ILE A 221 -4.76 25.17 -30.45
CA ILE A 221 -5.08 24.14 -29.50
C ILE A 221 -4.25 24.39 -28.24
N ARG A 222 -4.92 24.58 -27.12
CA ARG A 222 -4.28 24.65 -25.80
C ARG A 222 -4.38 23.31 -25.11
N ILE A 223 -3.26 22.81 -24.64
CA ILE A 223 -3.13 21.54 -23.92
C ILE A 223 -2.83 21.89 -22.47
N THR A 224 -3.72 21.52 -21.55
CA THR A 224 -3.62 21.88 -20.13
C THR A 224 -3.42 20.69 -19.22
N ASP A 225 -3.59 19.47 -19.73
CA ASP A 225 -3.32 18.27 -18.97
C ASP A 225 -2.94 17.10 -19.89
N LEU A 226 -2.10 16.21 -19.40
CA LEU A 226 -1.65 15.02 -20.12
C LEU A 226 -1.92 13.76 -19.29
N PRO A 227 -2.08 12.58 -19.92
CA PRO A 227 -2.18 11.32 -19.19
C PRO A 227 -1.04 11.19 -18.16
N PRO A 228 -1.33 10.94 -16.87
CA PRO A 228 -0.33 11.01 -15.78
C PRO A 228 0.84 10.03 -15.91
N MET A 229 0.70 8.99 -16.75
CA MET A 229 1.77 8.04 -17.04
C MET A 229 2.57 8.41 -18.30
N MET A 230 2.22 9.49 -18.98
CA MET A 230 2.94 9.99 -20.15
C MET A 230 4.08 10.89 -19.69
N ARG A 231 5.30 10.62 -20.15
CA ARG A 231 6.45 11.50 -19.87
C ARG A 231 6.32 12.80 -20.67
N TYR A 232 6.40 13.92 -19.97
CA TYR A 232 6.31 15.25 -20.59
C TYR A 232 7.33 15.46 -21.70
N SER A 233 8.59 15.06 -21.49
CA SER A 233 9.65 15.18 -22.51
C SER A 233 9.37 14.32 -23.76
N SER A 234 8.83 13.14 -23.59
CA SER A 234 8.42 12.27 -24.72
C SER A 234 7.24 12.86 -25.47
N PHE A 235 6.30 13.48 -24.75
CA PHE A 235 5.19 14.20 -25.37
C PHE A 235 5.66 15.40 -26.20
N LEU A 236 6.59 16.21 -25.69
CA LEU A 236 7.16 17.35 -26.43
C LEU A 236 7.82 16.90 -27.75
N LYS A 237 8.61 15.82 -27.71
CA LYS A 237 9.22 15.26 -28.94
C LYS A 237 8.16 14.83 -29.96
N LYS A 238 7.09 14.19 -29.50
CA LYS A 238 5.97 13.80 -30.37
C LYS A 238 5.24 15.01 -30.93
N LEU A 239 5.01 16.03 -30.11
CA LEU A 239 4.37 17.28 -30.51
C LEU A 239 5.19 18.02 -31.58
N ASP A 240 6.50 18.13 -31.37
CA ASP A 240 7.43 18.73 -32.34
C ASP A 240 7.41 17.98 -33.67
N SER A 241 7.39 16.65 -33.65
CA SER A 241 7.24 15.83 -34.86
C SER A 241 5.90 16.08 -35.59
N ILE A 242 4.79 16.26 -34.88
CA ILE A 242 3.49 16.60 -35.50
C ILE A 242 3.56 17.97 -36.17
N VAL A 243 4.14 18.94 -35.50
CA VAL A 243 4.30 20.32 -36.04
C VAL A 243 5.19 20.31 -37.28
N THR A 244 6.34 19.65 -37.24
CA THR A 244 7.26 19.53 -38.37
C THR A 244 6.57 18.83 -39.56
N ASN A 245 5.83 17.76 -39.34
CA ASN A 245 5.11 17.02 -40.40
C ASN A 245 3.93 17.82 -40.98
N SER A 246 3.46 18.88 -40.30
CA SER A 246 2.40 19.76 -40.81
C SER A 246 2.91 20.78 -41.84
N GLY A 247 4.15 20.69 -42.31
CA GLY A 247 4.74 21.57 -43.27
C GLY A 247 5.12 22.95 -42.70
N ALA A 248 5.51 23.05 -41.45
CA ALA A 248 5.89 24.26 -40.72
C ALA A 248 4.79 25.33 -40.58
N ASN A 249 3.52 24.96 -40.79
CA ASN A 249 2.38 25.89 -40.64
C ASN A 249 1.86 25.93 -39.17
N ALA A 250 2.65 25.51 -38.20
CA ALA A 250 2.28 25.55 -36.81
C ALA A 250 3.45 26.00 -35.92
N THR A 251 3.12 26.66 -34.83
CA THR A 251 4.08 27.12 -33.83
C THR A 251 3.69 26.64 -32.44
N ILE A 252 4.68 26.23 -31.65
CA ILE A 252 4.48 25.78 -30.26
C ILE A 252 4.90 26.88 -29.31
N THR A 253 3.99 27.30 -28.43
CA THR A 253 4.28 28.19 -27.30
C THR A 253 4.12 27.37 -26.03
N ASN A 254 5.25 27.11 -25.36
CA ASN A 254 5.26 26.30 -24.13
C ASN A 254 5.33 27.23 -22.92
N ASN A 255 4.22 27.36 -22.19
CA ASN A 255 4.09 28.15 -20.95
C ASN A 255 4.12 27.26 -19.70
N SER A 256 4.45 25.97 -19.85
CA SER A 256 4.44 25.01 -18.74
C SER A 256 5.51 25.35 -17.70
N SER A 257 5.13 25.22 -16.44
CA SER A 257 6.04 25.35 -15.29
C SER A 257 5.89 24.12 -14.38
N THR A 258 5.03 24.18 -13.37
CA THR A 258 4.64 23.02 -12.56
C THR A 258 3.46 22.27 -13.18
N ASN A 259 2.64 22.97 -13.96
CA ASN A 259 1.50 22.40 -14.67
C ASN A 259 1.74 22.50 -16.18
N VAL A 260 1.11 21.61 -16.92
CA VAL A 260 1.14 21.62 -18.39
C VAL A 260 0.33 22.81 -18.91
N ASP A 261 0.92 23.62 -19.76
CA ASP A 261 0.27 24.69 -20.49
C ASP A 261 1.00 24.94 -21.82
N ILE A 262 0.53 24.31 -22.86
CA ILE A 262 1.12 24.39 -24.20
C ILE A 262 0.05 24.89 -25.15
N VAL A 263 0.39 25.91 -25.92
CA VAL A 263 -0.46 26.44 -26.99
C VAL A 263 0.21 26.15 -28.35
N VAL A 264 -0.53 25.46 -29.20
CA VAL A 264 -0.09 25.20 -30.59
C VAL A 264 -0.98 25.99 -31.51
N THR A 265 -0.40 26.95 -32.21
CA THR A 265 -1.09 27.84 -33.17
C THR A 265 -0.85 27.32 -34.59
N PHE A 266 -1.90 27.24 -35.39
CA PHE A 266 -1.87 26.72 -36.75
C PHE A 266 -2.22 27.84 -37.75
N SER A 267 -1.34 28.05 -38.75
CA SER A 267 -1.49 29.08 -39.78
C SER A 267 -1.72 28.47 -41.19
N GLY A 268 -1.92 27.17 -41.30
CA GLY A 268 -2.14 26.49 -42.57
C GLY A 268 -3.57 26.58 -43.11
N SER A 269 -3.88 25.81 -44.16
CA SER A 269 -5.19 25.73 -44.80
C SER A 269 -6.31 25.23 -43.89
N THR A 270 -7.56 25.46 -44.24
CA THR A 270 -8.71 24.98 -43.48
C THR A 270 -8.79 23.44 -43.51
N GLU A 271 -8.45 22.85 -44.64
CA GLU A 271 -8.43 21.36 -44.77
C GLU A 271 -7.35 20.74 -43.91
N GLY A 272 -6.17 21.38 -43.81
CA GLY A 272 -5.09 20.93 -42.92
C GLY A 272 -5.43 21.06 -41.43
N TRP A 273 -6.34 21.97 -41.05
CA TRP A 273 -6.69 22.23 -39.68
C TRP A 273 -7.37 21.03 -38.99
N GLU A 274 -8.32 20.38 -39.64
CA GLU A 274 -8.99 19.20 -39.07
C GLU A 274 -8.04 18.02 -38.87
N SER A 275 -7.20 17.73 -39.84
CA SER A 275 -6.18 16.68 -39.72
C SER A 275 -5.17 17.01 -38.61
N PHE A 276 -4.79 18.28 -38.48
CA PHE A 276 -3.90 18.72 -37.39
C PHE A 276 -4.54 18.58 -36.01
N GLN A 277 -5.82 18.98 -35.87
CA GLN A 277 -6.58 18.77 -34.61
C GLN A 277 -6.64 17.29 -34.21
N GLN A 278 -6.91 16.41 -35.19
CA GLN A 278 -6.98 14.96 -34.95
C GLN A 278 -5.61 14.43 -34.47
N ALA A 279 -4.50 14.84 -35.09
CA ALA A 279 -3.16 14.46 -34.71
C ALA A 279 -2.82 14.89 -33.28
N ILE A 280 -3.12 16.14 -32.91
CA ILE A 280 -2.91 16.66 -31.56
C ILE A 280 -3.80 15.87 -30.55
N ASN A 281 -5.10 15.72 -30.83
CA ASN A 281 -6.00 14.98 -29.96
C ASN A 281 -5.56 13.53 -29.73
N LYS A 282 -5.00 12.88 -30.77
CA LYS A 282 -4.45 11.55 -30.68
C LYS A 282 -3.17 11.52 -29.83
N SER A 283 -2.35 12.57 -29.92
CA SER A 283 -1.10 12.70 -29.15
C SER A 283 -1.32 12.85 -27.64
N THR A 284 -2.44 13.42 -27.22
CA THR A 284 -2.82 13.62 -25.81
C THR A 284 -3.59 12.46 -25.20
N LYS A 285 -3.67 11.31 -25.90
CA LYS A 285 -4.32 10.08 -25.44
C LYS A 285 -3.31 8.99 -25.21
N MET A 286 -3.62 8.13 -24.23
CA MET A 286 -2.81 6.96 -23.91
C MET A 286 -3.73 5.77 -23.64
N LEU A 287 -3.35 4.61 -24.16
CA LEU A 287 -3.94 3.32 -23.82
C LEU A 287 -3.05 2.62 -22.79
N VAL A 288 -3.66 2.11 -21.74
CA VAL A 288 -2.97 1.32 -20.72
C VAL A 288 -3.74 0.03 -20.50
N THR A 289 -3.08 -1.09 -20.80
CA THR A 289 -3.62 -2.42 -20.51
C THR A 289 -3.14 -2.87 -19.14
N GLU A 290 -4.08 -3.12 -18.24
CA GLU A 290 -3.78 -3.63 -16.91
C GLU A 290 -3.52 -5.14 -16.96
N THR A 291 -2.53 -5.55 -16.20
CA THR A 291 -2.20 -6.95 -15.91
C THR A 291 -2.06 -7.10 -14.41
N PRO A 292 -3.17 -7.20 -13.66
CA PRO A 292 -3.12 -7.28 -12.21
C PRO A 292 -2.53 -8.63 -11.78
N VAL A 293 -1.28 -8.62 -11.32
CA VAL A 293 -0.56 -9.78 -10.81
C VAL A 293 -0.09 -9.49 -9.39
N PHE A 294 -0.31 -10.45 -8.50
CA PHE A 294 0.06 -10.36 -7.09
C PHE A 294 0.75 -11.64 -6.63
N VAL A 295 1.52 -11.56 -5.54
CA VAL A 295 2.10 -12.73 -4.88
C VAL A 295 1.35 -12.98 -3.57
N LYS A 296 0.97 -14.25 -3.35
CA LYS A 296 0.38 -14.75 -2.12
C LYS A 296 1.07 -16.06 -1.72
N ASP A 297 1.77 -16.07 -0.60
CA ASP A 297 2.40 -17.27 -0.02
C ASP A 297 3.24 -18.06 -1.05
N GLY A 298 4.09 -17.36 -1.81
CA GLY A 298 4.93 -17.95 -2.85
C GLY A 298 4.19 -18.31 -4.16
N LEU A 299 2.88 -18.06 -4.24
CA LEU A 299 2.08 -18.31 -5.43
C LEU A 299 1.82 -17.01 -6.19
N VAL A 300 1.87 -17.06 -7.50
CA VAL A 300 1.52 -15.95 -8.38
C VAL A 300 0.04 -16.03 -8.72
N LEU A 301 -0.68 -14.95 -8.47
CA LEU A 301 -2.10 -14.78 -8.74
C LEU A 301 -2.28 -13.74 -9.84
N GLU A 302 -2.82 -14.17 -10.96
CA GLU A 302 -3.16 -13.31 -12.09
C GLU A 302 -4.67 -13.05 -12.11
N TYR A 303 -5.05 -11.80 -12.29
CA TYR A 303 -6.44 -11.38 -12.33
C TYR A 303 -6.76 -10.74 -13.68
N GLU A 304 -7.96 -10.96 -14.14
CA GLU A 304 -8.44 -10.27 -15.33
C GLU A 304 -8.75 -8.80 -15.04
N ARG A 305 -9.33 -8.54 -13.89
CA ARG A 305 -9.70 -7.20 -13.45
C ARG A 305 -9.25 -6.95 -12.01
N VAL A 306 -8.99 -5.69 -11.68
CA VAL A 306 -8.66 -5.27 -10.29
C VAL A 306 -9.82 -5.57 -9.34
N GLU A 307 -11.06 -5.48 -9.81
CA GLU A 307 -12.25 -5.82 -9.03
C GLU A 307 -12.27 -7.28 -8.58
N ASP A 308 -11.74 -8.20 -9.40
CA ASP A 308 -11.67 -9.62 -9.05
C ASP A 308 -10.68 -9.85 -7.90
N TYR A 309 -9.54 -9.14 -7.93
CA TYR A 309 -8.61 -9.10 -6.80
C TYR A 309 -9.26 -8.52 -5.53
N ILE A 310 -9.99 -7.41 -5.63
CA ILE A 310 -10.66 -6.79 -4.47
C ILE A 310 -11.75 -7.72 -3.91
N ASN A 311 -12.42 -8.51 -4.75
CA ASN A 311 -13.38 -9.51 -4.27
C ASN A 311 -12.69 -10.63 -3.48
N ASP A 312 -11.57 -11.16 -3.96
CA ASP A 312 -10.81 -12.17 -3.22
C ASP A 312 -10.19 -11.60 -1.93
N TYR A 313 -9.90 -10.29 -1.91
CA TYR A 313 -9.43 -9.59 -0.70
C TYR A 313 -10.45 -9.61 0.46
N ARG A 314 -11.74 -9.82 0.20
CA ARG A 314 -12.79 -9.93 1.23
C ARG A 314 -12.50 -11.06 2.23
N TYR A 315 -11.93 -12.17 1.78
CA TYR A 315 -11.52 -13.26 2.66
C TYR A 315 -10.47 -12.78 3.69
N ARG A 316 -9.48 -12.01 3.23
CA ARG A 316 -8.47 -11.41 4.12
C ARG A 316 -9.07 -10.44 5.13
N LEU A 317 -10.08 -9.66 4.72
CA LEU A 317 -10.79 -8.74 5.61
C LEU A 317 -11.57 -9.48 6.70
N ALA A 318 -12.20 -10.59 6.37
CA ALA A 318 -12.92 -11.41 7.33
C ALA A 318 -11.95 -12.01 8.37
N ASP A 319 -10.83 -12.58 7.93
CA ASP A 319 -9.76 -13.07 8.82
C ASP A 319 -9.20 -11.93 9.72
N LEU A 320 -8.92 -10.77 9.15
CA LEU A 320 -8.46 -9.61 9.91
C LEU A 320 -9.46 -9.20 11.00
N ARG A 321 -10.74 -9.21 10.68
CA ARG A 321 -11.81 -8.87 11.64
C ARG A 321 -11.84 -9.85 12.80
N VAL A 322 -11.76 -11.15 12.52
CA VAL A 322 -11.71 -12.19 13.56
C VAL A 322 -10.50 -11.98 14.48
N ARG A 323 -9.31 -11.78 13.89
CA ARG A 323 -8.07 -11.59 14.68
C ARG A 323 -8.11 -10.34 15.55
N ARG A 324 -8.69 -9.23 15.05
CA ARG A 324 -8.86 -8.01 15.86
C ARG A 324 -9.83 -8.21 17.01
N LEU A 325 -10.98 -8.80 16.74
CA LEU A 325 -11.99 -9.06 17.78
C LEU A 325 -11.43 -10.00 18.85
N GLN A 326 -10.73 -11.07 18.44
CA GLN A 326 -10.07 -11.99 19.38
C GLN A 326 -9.06 -11.26 20.25
N HIS A 327 -8.18 -10.45 19.66
CA HIS A 327 -7.16 -9.70 20.40
C HIS A 327 -7.76 -8.75 21.45
N PHE A 328 -8.80 -8.00 21.10
CA PHE A 328 -9.46 -7.10 22.05
C PHE A 328 -10.24 -7.86 23.12
N PHE A 329 -10.86 -8.99 22.76
CA PHE A 329 -11.51 -9.87 23.71
C PHE A 329 -10.52 -10.43 24.72
N ASP A 330 -9.34 -10.86 24.28
CA ASP A 330 -8.29 -11.39 25.15
C ASP A 330 -7.78 -10.30 26.11
N ILE A 331 -7.45 -9.10 25.62
CA ILE A 331 -7.02 -7.97 26.44
C ILE A 331 -8.07 -7.61 27.50
N ASN A 332 -9.33 -7.50 27.11
CA ASN A 332 -10.39 -7.13 28.04
C ASN A 332 -10.67 -8.25 29.04
N SER A 333 -10.53 -9.51 28.64
CA SER A 333 -10.63 -10.68 29.54
C SER A 333 -9.52 -10.67 30.59
N GLU A 334 -8.28 -10.41 30.18
CA GLU A 334 -7.15 -10.27 31.09
C GLU A 334 -7.32 -9.09 32.05
N GLU A 335 -7.80 -7.97 31.57
CA GLU A 335 -8.07 -6.80 32.40
C GLU A 335 -9.22 -7.05 33.40
N LEU A 336 -10.28 -7.77 32.99
CA LEU A 336 -11.36 -8.16 33.91
C LEU A 336 -10.83 -9.05 35.06
N ILE A 337 -9.99 -10.02 34.74
CA ILE A 337 -9.33 -10.87 35.75
C ILE A 337 -8.52 -10.03 36.72
N TYR A 338 -7.70 -9.12 36.19
CA TYR A 338 -6.92 -8.22 37.03
C TYR A 338 -7.81 -7.33 37.93
N GLN A 339 -8.85 -6.72 37.39
CA GLN A 339 -9.76 -5.86 38.17
C GLN A 339 -10.51 -6.65 39.25
N THR A 340 -10.86 -7.90 38.98
CA THR A 340 -11.45 -8.81 39.97
C THR A 340 -10.47 -9.16 41.12
N CYS A 341 -9.20 -9.40 40.76
CA CYS A 341 -8.13 -9.57 41.74
C CYS A 341 -7.92 -8.30 42.55
N LYS A 342 -7.92 -7.14 41.89
CA LYS A 342 -7.76 -5.82 42.53
C LYS A 342 -8.91 -5.52 43.48
N GLU A 343 -10.15 -5.82 43.14
CA GLU A 343 -11.30 -5.64 44.02
C GLU A 343 -11.10 -6.39 45.33
N LYS A 344 -10.78 -7.69 45.25
CA LYS A 344 -10.53 -8.51 46.41
C LYS A 344 -9.37 -8.01 47.27
N TYR A 345 -8.29 -7.57 46.62
CA TYR A 345 -7.15 -6.99 47.29
C TYR A 345 -7.50 -5.68 48.02
N LEU A 346 -8.26 -4.80 47.37
CA LEU A 346 -8.72 -3.55 47.98
C LEU A 346 -9.63 -3.82 49.19
N LEU A 347 -10.53 -4.75 49.09
CA LEU A 347 -11.40 -5.14 50.22
C LEU A 347 -10.58 -5.62 51.41
N PHE A 348 -9.64 -6.55 51.17
CA PHE A 348 -8.75 -7.04 52.23
C PHE A 348 -7.94 -5.94 52.87
N MET A 349 -7.32 -5.05 52.06
CA MET A 349 -6.48 -3.94 52.58
C MET A 349 -7.30 -2.88 53.30
N LEU A 350 -8.54 -2.58 52.89
CA LEU A 350 -9.43 -1.66 53.58
C LEU A 350 -9.89 -2.22 54.97
N GLU A 351 -10.12 -3.49 55.07
CA GLU A 351 -10.43 -4.14 56.37
C GLU A 351 -9.22 -4.06 57.33
N ARG A 352 -8.01 -4.32 56.82
CA ARG A 352 -6.79 -4.24 57.60
C ARG A 352 -6.50 -2.78 58.05
N LYS A 353 -6.74 -1.82 57.16
CA LYS A 353 -6.63 -0.39 57.48
C LYS A 353 -7.54 0.02 58.64
N LYS A 354 -8.77 -0.51 58.69
CA LYS A 354 -9.73 -0.29 59.78
C LYS A 354 -9.26 -0.94 61.10
N LYS A 355 -8.52 -2.03 61.03
CA LYS A 355 -7.96 -2.76 62.22
C LYS A 355 -6.61 -2.19 62.68
N GLY A 356 -6.01 -1.27 61.90
CA GLY A 356 -4.73 -0.63 62.26
C GLY A 356 -3.50 -1.55 62.18
N ALA A 357 -3.63 -2.74 61.55
CA ALA A 357 -2.55 -3.73 61.47
C ALA A 357 -2.22 -4.04 60.01
N TYR A 358 -0.93 -3.98 59.67
CA TYR A 358 -0.36 -4.35 58.37
C TYR A 358 0.76 -5.37 58.63
N GLU A 359 0.44 -6.65 58.68
CA GLU A 359 1.47 -7.70 58.72
C GLU A 359 1.80 -8.14 57.28
N GLU A 360 3.07 -7.99 56.90
CA GLU A 360 3.57 -8.26 55.52
C GLU A 360 3.31 -9.73 55.13
N ALA A 361 3.48 -10.67 56.07
CA ALA A 361 3.23 -12.07 55.85
C ALA A 361 1.76 -12.40 55.51
N GLU A 362 0.80 -11.70 56.13
CA GLU A 362 -0.62 -11.88 55.83
C GLU A 362 -0.99 -11.31 54.43
N ILE A 363 -0.38 -10.17 54.08
CA ILE A 363 -0.57 -9.57 52.77
C ILE A 363 -0.03 -10.49 51.68
N ASP A 364 1.17 -11.04 51.87
CA ASP A 364 1.77 -12.00 50.93
C ASP A 364 0.97 -13.30 50.79
N ALA A 365 0.46 -13.83 51.93
CA ALA A 365 -0.41 -15.01 51.89
C ALA A 365 -1.70 -14.76 51.12
N PHE A 366 -2.34 -13.59 51.36
CA PHE A 366 -3.54 -13.19 50.64
C PHE A 366 -3.28 -12.95 49.14
N LEU A 367 -2.19 -12.31 48.78
CA LEU A 367 -1.78 -12.12 47.39
C LEU A 367 -1.59 -13.45 46.67
N ASN A 368 -0.93 -14.41 47.31
CA ASN A 368 -0.75 -15.77 46.79
C ASN A 368 -2.08 -16.49 46.47
N GLU A 369 -3.13 -16.23 47.26
CA GLU A 369 -4.46 -16.76 47.00
C GLU A 369 -5.19 -16.00 45.88
N VAL A 370 -5.17 -14.68 45.91
CA VAL A 370 -5.91 -13.85 44.96
C VAL A 370 -5.39 -14.01 43.53
N ILE A 371 -4.07 -14.11 43.33
CA ILE A 371 -3.49 -14.31 42.00
C ILE A 371 -3.84 -15.66 41.37
N LYS A 372 -4.26 -16.65 42.13
CA LYS A 372 -4.77 -17.97 41.65
C LYS A 372 -6.06 -17.85 40.85
N LEU A 373 -6.78 -16.73 40.97
CA LEU A 373 -7.96 -16.44 40.14
C LEU A 373 -7.59 -16.23 38.67
N GLY A 374 -6.35 -15.81 38.39
CA GLY A 374 -5.84 -15.67 37.07
C GLY A 374 -5.11 -16.91 36.55
N PRO A 375 -5.00 -17.06 35.22
CA PRO A 375 -4.19 -18.07 34.56
C PRO A 375 -2.73 -18.06 35.06
N ALA A 376 -2.05 -19.20 34.94
CA ALA A 376 -0.71 -19.36 35.51
C ALA A 376 0.32 -18.34 34.96
N ASP A 377 0.24 -18.04 33.68
CA ASP A 377 1.10 -17.11 32.95
C ASP A 377 0.88 -15.63 33.32
N MET A 378 -0.31 -15.28 33.82
CA MET A 378 -0.63 -13.91 34.26
C MET A 378 -0.32 -13.61 35.72
N ARG A 379 -0.10 -14.63 36.57
CA ARG A 379 0.02 -14.47 38.04
C ARG A 379 1.10 -13.50 38.45
N ASP A 380 2.28 -13.57 37.85
CA ASP A 380 3.38 -12.66 38.16
C ASP A 380 3.08 -11.22 37.75
N THR A 381 2.36 -11.03 36.64
CA THR A 381 1.94 -9.71 36.17
C THR A 381 0.87 -9.12 37.11
N ILE A 382 -0.13 -9.92 37.48
CA ILE A 382 -1.15 -9.50 38.45
C ILE A 382 -0.49 -9.11 39.78
N ARG A 383 0.41 -9.97 40.30
CA ARG A 383 1.15 -9.68 41.55
C ARG A 383 1.91 -8.36 41.47
N ARG A 384 2.69 -8.13 40.41
CA ARG A 384 3.44 -6.88 40.24
C ARG A 384 2.52 -5.65 40.20
N ARG A 385 1.38 -5.75 39.50
CA ARG A 385 0.39 -4.67 39.40
C ARG A 385 -0.30 -4.41 40.72
N LEU A 386 -0.63 -5.42 41.52
CA LEU A 386 -1.24 -5.26 42.84
C LEU A 386 -0.25 -4.66 43.83
N ASN A 387 1.01 -5.10 43.87
CA ASN A 387 2.07 -4.54 44.72
C ASN A 387 2.40 -3.08 44.39
N ALA A 388 2.17 -2.63 43.17
CA ALA A 388 2.37 -1.24 42.77
C ALA A 388 1.26 -0.30 43.24
N ILE A 389 0.19 -0.81 43.86
CA ILE A 389 -0.89 0.03 44.38
C ILE A 389 -0.41 0.77 45.62
N LEU A 390 -0.40 2.10 45.53
CA LEU A 390 0.04 2.94 46.64
C LEU A 390 -0.96 2.94 47.81
N LEU A 391 -0.48 2.94 49.04
CA LEU A 391 -1.33 2.97 50.26
C LEU A 391 -2.34 4.13 50.27
N ARG A 392 -2.00 5.27 49.68
CA ARG A 392 -2.91 6.43 49.52
C ARG A 392 -4.08 6.14 48.58
N SER A 393 -3.95 5.18 47.67
CA SER A 393 -4.99 4.76 46.70
C SER A 393 -5.97 3.73 47.31
N LEU A 394 -5.71 3.25 48.53
CA LEU A 394 -6.58 2.32 49.26
C LEU A 394 -7.77 3.07 49.86
N THR A 395 -8.76 3.36 49.04
CA THR A 395 -9.96 4.13 49.41
C THR A 395 -11.23 3.41 48.96
N GLU A 396 -12.35 3.73 49.63
CA GLU A 396 -13.66 3.20 49.23
C GLU A 396 -14.07 3.71 47.83
N ASP A 397 -13.64 4.93 47.47
CA ASP A 397 -13.85 5.47 46.12
C ASP A 397 -13.13 4.66 45.03
N GLU A 398 -11.89 4.22 45.30
CA GLU A 398 -11.15 3.39 44.37
C GLU A 398 -11.79 2.00 44.26
N LEU A 399 -12.32 1.44 45.34
CA LEU A 399 -13.07 0.21 45.33
C LEU A 399 -14.35 0.36 44.47
N LYS A 400 -15.08 1.48 44.63
CA LYS A 400 -16.27 1.77 43.84
C LYS A 400 -15.94 1.87 42.35
N ARG A 401 -14.89 2.63 41.99
CA ARG A 401 -14.42 2.72 40.60
C ARG A 401 -13.99 1.38 40.02
N THR A 402 -13.33 0.54 40.82
CA THR A 402 -12.96 -0.82 40.40
C THR A 402 -14.18 -1.67 40.09
N ARG A 403 -15.23 -1.61 40.90
CA ARG A 403 -16.51 -2.31 40.67
C ARG A 403 -17.25 -1.80 39.43
N GLU A 404 -17.30 -0.50 39.26
CA GLU A 404 -17.88 0.11 38.05
C GLU A 404 -17.14 -0.37 36.79
N LYS A 405 -15.80 -0.46 36.86
CA LYS A 405 -14.98 -0.95 35.74
C LYS A 405 -15.19 -2.44 35.48
N ILE A 406 -15.34 -3.27 36.51
CA ILE A 406 -15.68 -4.72 36.39
C ILE A 406 -17.02 -4.86 35.67
N THR A 407 -18.04 -4.11 36.10
CA THR A 407 -19.36 -4.15 35.48
C THR A 407 -19.31 -3.75 34.01
N ALA A 408 -18.61 -2.67 33.68
CA ALA A 408 -18.45 -2.18 32.31
C ALA A 408 -17.71 -3.21 31.43
N LEU A 409 -16.58 -3.77 31.91
CA LEU A 409 -15.83 -4.81 31.20
C LEU A 409 -16.66 -6.09 30.98
N THR A 410 -17.44 -6.47 31.98
CA THR A 410 -18.30 -7.67 31.88
C THR A 410 -19.35 -7.50 30.78
N GLU A 411 -19.95 -6.32 30.67
CA GLU A 411 -20.95 -6.04 29.64
C GLU A 411 -20.30 -5.92 28.25
N GLU A 412 -19.14 -5.26 28.17
CA GLU A 412 -18.37 -5.15 26.93
C GLU A 412 -17.94 -6.54 26.43
N LEU A 413 -17.44 -7.41 27.30
CA LEU A 413 -17.04 -8.77 26.92
C LEU A 413 -18.20 -9.63 26.41
N LYS A 414 -19.43 -9.42 26.90
CA LYS A 414 -20.61 -10.12 26.34
C LYS A 414 -20.85 -9.71 24.89
N ILE A 415 -20.76 -8.40 24.60
CA ILE A 415 -20.91 -7.85 23.25
C ILE A 415 -19.78 -8.37 22.35
N GLN A 416 -18.53 -8.25 22.80
CA GLN A 416 -17.36 -8.72 22.05
C GLN A 416 -17.41 -10.23 21.76
N LYS A 417 -17.89 -11.05 22.69
CA LYS A 417 -18.06 -12.48 22.49
C LYS A 417 -19.09 -12.79 21.40
N ALA A 418 -20.19 -12.07 21.37
CA ALA A 418 -21.21 -12.22 20.34
C ALA A 418 -20.70 -11.77 18.97
N ASP A 419 -20.00 -10.63 18.91
CA ASP A 419 -19.40 -10.10 17.69
C ASP A 419 -18.31 -11.02 17.13
N LEU A 420 -17.49 -11.59 18.01
CA LEU A 420 -16.45 -12.55 17.64
C LEU A 420 -17.07 -13.84 17.09
N ALA A 421 -18.09 -14.39 17.74
CA ALA A 421 -18.78 -15.58 17.26
C ALA A 421 -19.39 -15.37 15.87
N ASN A 422 -20.08 -14.25 15.66
CA ASN A 422 -20.62 -13.88 14.36
C ASN A 422 -19.51 -13.68 13.30
N ALA A 423 -18.40 -13.06 13.67
CA ALA A 423 -17.28 -12.86 12.74
C ALA A 423 -16.62 -14.20 12.34
N ILE A 424 -16.49 -15.14 13.26
CA ILE A 424 -15.98 -16.49 13.00
C ILE A 424 -16.93 -17.25 12.06
N GLU A 425 -18.24 -17.23 12.32
CA GLU A 425 -19.24 -17.88 11.46
C GLU A 425 -19.19 -17.33 10.02
N ILE A 426 -19.10 -15.99 9.87
CA ILE A 426 -18.95 -15.37 8.55
C ILE A 426 -17.66 -15.84 7.88
N PHE A 427 -16.53 -15.83 8.59
CA PHE A 427 -15.23 -16.22 8.04
C PHE A 427 -15.22 -17.69 7.61
N GLU A 428 -15.73 -18.60 8.44
CA GLU A 428 -15.81 -20.04 8.16
C GLU A 428 -16.75 -20.36 6.99
N SER A 429 -17.77 -19.53 6.75
CA SER A 429 -18.66 -19.65 5.60
C SER A 429 -18.03 -19.19 4.28
N MET A 430 -16.92 -18.43 4.34
CA MET A 430 -16.23 -17.91 3.18
C MET A 430 -15.22 -18.92 2.65
N GLU A 431 -15.09 -18.97 1.33
CA GLU A 431 -14.06 -19.77 0.66
C GLU A 431 -12.93 -18.85 0.18
N ASP A 432 -11.68 -19.27 0.38
CA ASP A 432 -10.52 -18.58 -0.21
C ASP A 432 -10.44 -18.90 -1.73
N THR A 433 -11.15 -18.11 -2.51
CA THR A 433 -11.20 -18.29 -3.97
C THR A 433 -9.89 -17.94 -4.66
N SER A 434 -8.99 -17.21 -4.01
CA SER A 434 -7.70 -16.81 -4.57
C SER A 434 -6.79 -18.02 -4.86
N LEU A 435 -6.83 -19.07 -4.05
CA LEU A 435 -6.05 -20.29 -4.27
C LEU A 435 -6.54 -21.10 -5.46
N LYS A 436 -7.85 -21.09 -5.76
CA LYS A 436 -8.41 -21.73 -6.95
C LYS A 436 -7.94 -21.08 -8.24
N ARG A 437 -7.73 -19.76 -8.23
CA ARG A 437 -7.20 -19.02 -9.40
C ARG A 437 -5.77 -19.41 -9.72
N ALA A 438 -4.92 -19.62 -8.72
CA ALA A 438 -3.53 -20.05 -8.93
C ALA A 438 -3.41 -21.38 -9.68
N THR A 439 -4.37 -22.28 -9.50
CA THR A 439 -4.44 -23.57 -10.21
C THR A 439 -5.02 -23.46 -11.61
N GLN A 440 -5.98 -22.58 -11.82
CA GLN A 440 -6.58 -22.34 -13.16
C GLN A 440 -5.60 -21.61 -14.08
N ASN A 441 -4.82 -20.66 -13.57
CA ASN A 441 -3.85 -19.92 -14.38
C ASN A 441 -2.72 -20.79 -14.92
N LYS A 442 -2.37 -21.90 -14.23
CA LYS A 442 -1.41 -22.88 -14.75
C LYS A 442 -1.90 -23.63 -15.99
N SER A 443 -3.23 -23.80 -16.16
CA SER A 443 -3.81 -24.47 -17.31
C SER A 443 -4.02 -23.54 -18.51
N ASN A 444 -4.20 -22.24 -18.29
CA ASN A 444 -4.46 -21.25 -19.34
C ASN A 444 -3.18 -20.64 -19.94
N ALA A 445 -2.05 -20.71 -19.26
CA ALA A 445 -0.76 -20.18 -19.75
C ALA A 445 -0.24 -20.83 -21.06
N MET A 446 -0.90 -21.88 -21.54
CA MET A 446 -0.60 -22.52 -22.83
C MET A 446 -1.47 -22.04 -24.00
N VAL A 447 -2.51 -21.24 -23.77
CA VAL A 447 -3.52 -20.92 -24.80
C VAL A 447 -3.39 -19.47 -25.34
N ASP A 448 -2.83 -18.53 -24.56
CA ASP A 448 -2.85 -17.10 -24.93
C ASP A 448 -1.60 -16.57 -25.64
N LEU A 449 -0.81 -17.45 -26.30
CA LEU A 449 0.36 -17.01 -27.07
C LEU A 449 0.05 -16.46 -28.48
N PHE A 450 -1.20 -16.43 -28.90
CA PHE A 450 -1.60 -15.95 -30.24
C PHE A 450 -2.87 -15.08 -30.16
N VAL A 451 -2.74 -13.82 -29.75
CA VAL A 451 -3.66 -12.76 -30.18
C VAL A 451 -2.84 -11.77 -31.00
N GLU A 452 -3.11 -11.74 -32.28
CA GLU A 452 -2.53 -10.77 -33.22
C GLU A 452 -2.82 -9.35 -32.75
N GLU A 453 -1.77 -8.54 -32.65
CA GLU A 453 -1.85 -7.10 -32.45
C GLU A 453 -2.54 -6.47 -33.67
N GLU A 454 -3.84 -6.22 -33.60
CA GLU A 454 -4.47 -5.30 -34.55
C GLU A 454 -3.87 -3.91 -34.36
N GLU A 455 -3.40 -3.33 -35.44
CA GLU A 455 -2.73 -2.02 -35.53
C GLU A 455 -3.54 -0.90 -34.87
N LEU A 456 -3.21 -0.60 -33.63
CA LEU A 456 -3.67 0.61 -32.90
C LEU A 456 -2.81 1.80 -33.30
N ASP A 457 -2.93 2.17 -34.59
CA ASP A 457 -2.11 3.16 -35.26
C ASP A 457 -2.07 4.50 -34.52
N GLY A 458 -0.93 4.80 -33.89
CA GLY A 458 -0.54 6.13 -33.39
C GLY A 458 -1.07 6.57 -32.03
N ILE A 459 -1.78 5.73 -31.25
CA ILE A 459 -2.05 6.00 -29.83
C ILE A 459 -0.90 5.44 -29.00
N ALA A 460 -0.40 6.22 -28.04
CA ALA A 460 0.66 5.74 -27.16
C ALA A 460 0.17 4.56 -26.31
N VAL A 461 0.86 3.41 -26.41
CA VAL A 461 0.59 2.24 -25.57
C VAL A 461 1.64 2.18 -24.48
N PHE A 462 1.21 2.21 -23.22
CA PHE A 462 2.10 2.04 -22.10
C PHE A 462 2.45 0.57 -21.92
N SER A 463 3.67 0.19 -22.35
CA SER A 463 4.14 -1.21 -22.28
C SER A 463 4.82 -1.59 -20.97
N GLY A 464 5.08 -0.62 -20.08
CA GLY A 464 5.81 -0.84 -18.81
C GLY A 464 7.29 -1.22 -18.99
N ARG A 465 7.87 -0.94 -20.17
CA ARG A 465 9.28 -1.25 -20.49
C ARG A 465 10.17 -0.02 -20.48
N GLU A 466 9.88 0.96 -19.67
CA GLU A 466 10.84 2.04 -19.50
C GLU A 466 11.76 1.70 -18.33
N SER A 467 12.96 1.25 -18.66
CA SER A 467 14.10 1.25 -17.76
C SER A 467 14.28 2.66 -17.19
N ASP A 468 14.56 2.76 -15.89
CA ASP A 468 15.16 3.96 -15.32
C ASP A 468 16.51 4.18 -16.02
N ASP A 469 16.50 4.87 -17.17
CA ASP A 469 17.72 5.48 -17.70
C ASP A 469 18.06 6.59 -16.71
N THR A 470 18.80 6.21 -15.69
CA THR A 470 19.63 7.16 -14.94
C THR A 470 20.70 7.61 -15.90
N ASP A 471 20.55 8.81 -16.44
CA ASP A 471 21.66 9.52 -17.06
C ASP A 471 22.77 9.60 -16.01
N ASP A 472 23.74 8.71 -16.11
CA ASP A 472 25.06 8.83 -15.53
C ASP A 472 25.81 9.91 -16.32
N GLU A 473 25.51 11.15 -16.07
CA GLU A 473 26.48 12.21 -16.32
C GLU A 473 27.39 12.31 -15.09
N SER A 474 28.39 11.45 -15.07
CA SER A 474 29.63 11.69 -14.34
C SER A 474 30.41 12.79 -15.06
N SER A 475 30.26 14.02 -14.65
CA SER A 475 31.27 15.05 -14.87
C SER A 475 32.07 15.20 -13.57
N ASP A 476 33.08 14.38 -13.41
CA ASP A 476 34.27 14.71 -12.66
C ASP A 476 35.03 15.77 -13.47
N SER A 477 35.15 16.95 -12.92
CA SER A 477 36.35 17.80 -13.08
C SER A 477 36.31 18.95 -12.08
N GLU A 478 37.34 18.91 -11.23
CA GLU A 478 37.88 19.93 -10.31
C GLU A 478 37.14 20.19 -9.00
#